data_1df396955937414cc95b82e8f26122c0
#
_entry.id   1df396955937414cc95b82e8f26122c0
#
_cell.length_a   1.000
_cell.length_b   1.000
_cell.length_c   1.000
_cell.angle_alpha   90.00
_cell.angle_beta   90.00
_cell.angle_gamma   90.00
#
_symmetry.space_group_name_H-M   'P 1'
#
loop_
_entity.id
_entity.type
_entity.pdbx_description
1 polymer ?
#
loop_
_entity_poly.entity_id
_entity_poly.type
_entity_poly.pdbx_seq_one_letter_code
_entity_poly.pdbx_strand_id
1 'polypeptide(L)'
;MKRLLPASSILFLTACSSDTSSEDPVIHVAAASGLYHAFSEIGEQFEAETGTEVVFSFGSTGQFTQHIREGASYDLFAAAQESYIDQLNEEDLIDESTRRLYAYGRIGFMYEGDIPDGMTPDYLLSDEVEQIAIANPSHAPYGMAARQALETWGIWEEVEDKLVFGDNIRQTVQYVESGNADTAISALALSYETNLSFDLIDETLHEPLAQSLAVPTAGEHPEEAAQLIEFIFSEAGRTIMESYGFTPPDED
;
A
#
# COMPACT_ATOMS: atom_id res chain seq x y z
N MET A 1 61.97 -13.61 66.45
CA MET A 1 60.92 -12.57 66.23
C MET A 1 60.62 -12.54 64.77
N LYS A 2 59.53 -13.20 64.29
CA LYS A 2 59.03 -13.24 62.90
C LYS A 2 57.85 -12.28 62.78
N ARG A 3 57.97 -11.22 61.96
CA ARG A 3 56.91 -10.27 61.66
C ARG A 3 56.09 -10.83 60.49
N LEU A 4 54.82 -11.08 60.71
CA LEU A 4 53.86 -11.35 59.68
C LEU A 4 53.36 -10.00 59.10
N LEU A 5 53.41 -9.88 57.77
CA LEU A 5 52.73 -8.82 56.98
C LEU A 5 51.28 -9.30 56.59
N PRO A 6 50.28 -8.47 56.70
CA PRO A 6 48.94 -8.81 56.20
C PRO A 6 48.86 -8.59 54.66
N ALA A 7 48.38 -9.61 53.98
CA ALA A 7 48.03 -9.53 52.55
C ALA A 7 46.69 -8.76 52.36
N SER A 8 46.75 -7.65 51.67
CA SER A 8 45.57 -6.83 51.30
C SER A 8 44.99 -7.40 50.03
N SER A 9 43.84 -8.08 50.10
CA SER A 9 43.08 -8.55 48.93
C SER A 9 42.31 -7.38 48.32
N ILE A 10 42.71 -6.98 47.13
CA ILE A 10 41.98 -6.01 46.30
C ILE A 10 40.91 -6.78 45.56
N LEU A 11 39.64 -6.55 45.89
CA LEU A 11 38.47 -7.05 45.19
C LEU A 11 38.26 -6.17 43.95
N PHE A 12 38.51 -6.68 42.74
CA PHE A 12 38.08 -6.08 41.50
C PHE A 12 36.60 -6.35 41.29
N LEU A 13 35.75 -5.36 41.48
CA LEU A 13 34.38 -5.33 41.01
C LEU A 13 34.40 -5.08 39.48
N THR A 14 34.27 -6.14 38.70
CA THR A 14 33.91 -6.05 37.27
C THR A 14 32.46 -5.61 37.18
N ALA A 15 32.24 -4.32 36.85
CA ALA A 15 30.93 -3.87 36.42
C ALA A 15 30.68 -4.49 35.04
N CYS A 16 29.79 -5.45 34.96
CA CYS A 16 29.17 -5.85 33.71
C CYS A 16 28.27 -4.68 33.27
N SER A 17 28.72 -3.86 32.32
CA SER A 17 27.85 -3.06 31.50
C SER A 17 27.06 -4.07 30.66
N SER A 18 25.79 -4.25 30.97
CA SER A 18 24.84 -4.83 30.05
C SER A 18 24.66 -3.79 28.95
N ASP A 19 25.40 -3.93 27.83
CA ASP A 19 24.97 -3.36 26.55
C ASP A 19 23.63 -4.04 26.22
N THR A 20 22.56 -3.40 26.61
CA THR A 20 21.27 -3.58 25.94
C THR A 20 21.48 -2.95 24.56
N SER A 21 21.90 -3.75 23.59
CA SER A 21 21.63 -3.43 22.19
C SER A 21 20.09 -3.35 22.09
N SER A 22 19.54 -2.14 22.15
CA SER A 22 18.21 -1.91 21.65
C SER A 22 18.29 -2.30 20.17
N GLU A 23 17.71 -3.44 19.79
CA GLU A 23 17.44 -3.70 18.39
C GLU A 23 16.62 -2.51 17.91
N ASP A 24 16.99 -1.94 16.77
CA ASP A 24 16.22 -0.85 16.18
C ASP A 24 14.77 -1.35 15.97
N PRO A 25 13.77 -0.54 16.27
CA PRO A 25 12.37 -0.97 16.15
C PRO A 25 12.04 -1.34 14.72
N VAL A 26 11.26 -2.42 14.56
CA VAL A 26 10.76 -2.89 13.27
C VAL A 26 9.25 -2.73 13.28
N ILE A 27 8.69 -1.98 12.34
CA ILE A 27 7.26 -1.81 12.18
C ILE A 27 6.71 -2.59 10.99
N HIS A 28 5.55 -3.22 11.19
CA HIS A 28 4.87 -4.01 10.18
C HIS A 28 3.69 -3.23 9.60
N VAL A 29 3.74 -2.94 8.31
CA VAL A 29 2.76 -2.13 7.61
C VAL A 29 1.94 -2.98 6.64
N ALA A 30 0.63 -3.02 6.81
CA ALA A 30 -0.29 -3.54 5.80
C ALA A 30 -0.62 -2.40 4.82
N ALA A 31 -0.27 -2.54 3.56
CA ALA A 31 -0.46 -1.51 2.55
C ALA A 31 -1.18 -2.05 1.30
N ALA A 32 -2.11 -1.27 0.78
CA ALA A 32 -2.72 -1.57 -0.51
C ALA A 32 -1.63 -1.70 -1.60
N SER A 33 -1.70 -2.74 -2.43
CA SER A 33 -0.62 -3.07 -3.37
C SER A 33 -0.38 -2.04 -4.47
N GLY A 34 -1.32 -1.10 -4.68
CA GLY A 34 -1.11 0.08 -5.52
C GLY A 34 -0.07 1.07 -4.96
N LEU A 35 0.24 0.98 -3.66
CA LEU A 35 1.24 1.80 -2.98
C LEU A 35 2.67 1.25 -3.11
N TYR A 36 2.85 0.10 -3.77
CA TYR A 36 4.10 -0.66 -3.74
C TYR A 36 5.34 0.19 -3.99
N HIS A 37 5.38 0.97 -5.06
CA HIS A 37 6.56 1.77 -5.42
C HIS A 37 6.73 2.97 -4.48
N ALA A 38 5.68 3.76 -4.28
CA ALA A 38 5.73 4.94 -3.43
C ALA A 38 6.07 4.60 -1.97
N PHE A 39 5.44 3.56 -1.40
CA PHE A 39 5.69 3.19 0.00
C PHE A 39 7.02 2.46 0.19
N SER A 40 7.52 1.74 -0.82
CA SER A 40 8.88 1.21 -0.74
C SER A 40 9.92 2.33 -0.65
N GLU A 41 9.80 3.38 -1.47
CA GLU A 41 10.69 4.54 -1.41
C GLU A 41 10.52 5.33 -0.11
N ILE A 42 9.28 5.53 0.36
CA ILE A 42 8.98 6.15 1.67
C ILE A 42 9.66 5.37 2.80
N GLY A 43 9.53 4.03 2.80
CA GLY A 43 10.15 3.18 3.83
C GLY A 43 11.67 3.28 3.85
N GLU A 44 12.31 3.25 2.68
CA GLU A 44 13.77 3.41 2.56
C GLU A 44 14.26 4.77 3.10
N GLN A 45 13.53 5.86 2.77
CA GLN A 45 13.90 7.20 3.27
C GLN A 45 13.62 7.36 4.76
N PHE A 46 12.49 6.85 5.24
CA PHE A 46 12.14 6.87 6.67
C PHE A 46 13.15 6.09 7.50
N GLU A 47 13.54 4.88 7.08
CA GLU A 47 14.56 4.07 7.75
C GLU A 47 15.91 4.79 7.79
N ALA A 48 16.31 5.43 6.67
CA ALA A 48 17.56 6.20 6.61
C ALA A 48 17.57 7.40 7.57
N GLU A 49 16.43 8.02 7.83
CA GLU A 49 16.33 9.18 8.73
C GLU A 49 16.17 8.80 10.21
N THR A 50 15.45 7.71 10.50
CA THR A 50 15.04 7.37 11.88
C THR A 50 15.78 6.16 12.46
N GLY A 51 16.29 5.28 11.60
CA GLY A 51 16.81 3.96 12.00
C GLY A 51 15.73 2.91 12.24
N THR A 52 14.45 3.25 12.10
CA THR A 52 13.33 2.31 12.25
C THR A 52 13.12 1.54 10.95
N GLU A 53 13.28 0.22 10.98
CA GLU A 53 13.01 -0.66 9.82
C GLU A 53 11.51 -0.73 9.55
N VAL A 54 11.12 -0.67 8.26
CA VAL A 54 9.72 -0.79 7.82
C VAL A 54 9.53 -2.03 6.97
N VAL A 55 8.77 -2.99 7.49
CA VAL A 55 8.40 -4.22 6.77
C VAL A 55 7.00 -4.09 6.19
N PHE A 56 6.92 -3.95 4.88
CA PHE A 56 5.64 -3.85 4.18
C PHE A 56 5.08 -5.21 3.78
N SER A 57 3.79 -5.40 4.04
CA SER A 57 2.95 -6.40 3.40
C SER A 57 2.06 -5.71 2.38
N PHE A 58 2.22 -6.03 1.08
CA PHE A 58 1.41 -5.44 0.02
C PHE A 58 0.33 -6.42 -0.45
N GLY A 59 -0.93 -5.96 -0.45
CA GLY A 59 -2.05 -6.83 -0.81
C GLY A 59 -3.34 -6.06 -1.12
N SER A 60 -4.46 -6.75 -1.06
CA SER A 60 -5.77 -6.12 -1.20
C SER A 60 -6.22 -5.48 0.12
N THR A 61 -6.79 -4.28 0.04
CA THR A 61 -7.34 -3.55 1.19
C THR A 61 -8.35 -4.40 1.98
N GLY A 62 -9.30 -5.04 1.31
CA GLY A 62 -10.31 -5.85 1.99
C GLY A 62 -9.75 -7.12 2.64
N GLN A 63 -8.72 -7.73 2.06
CA GLN A 63 -8.02 -8.86 2.70
C GLN A 63 -7.33 -8.41 3.99
N PHE A 64 -6.62 -7.28 3.98
CA PHE A 64 -5.99 -6.75 5.20
C PHE A 64 -7.01 -6.33 6.25
N THR A 65 -8.14 -5.75 5.84
CA THR A 65 -9.26 -5.46 6.75
C THR A 65 -9.71 -6.74 7.46
N GLN A 66 -9.85 -7.83 6.73
CA GLN A 66 -10.21 -9.13 7.33
C GLN A 66 -9.12 -9.66 8.26
N HIS A 67 -7.83 -9.56 7.88
CA HIS A 67 -6.71 -9.96 8.74
C HIS A 67 -6.69 -9.17 10.06
N ILE A 68 -6.95 -7.85 10.03
CA ILE A 68 -7.03 -7.01 11.23
C ILE A 68 -8.20 -7.44 12.12
N ARG A 69 -9.38 -7.76 11.53
CA ARG A 69 -10.52 -8.34 12.27
C ARG A 69 -10.18 -9.67 12.93
N GLU A 70 -9.33 -10.46 12.31
CA GLU A 70 -8.85 -11.74 12.84
C GLU A 70 -7.70 -11.59 13.85
N GLY A 71 -7.28 -10.35 14.15
CA GLY A 71 -6.29 -10.03 15.17
C GLY A 71 -4.85 -10.02 14.65
N ALA A 72 -4.63 -9.82 13.34
CA ALA A 72 -3.28 -9.62 12.83
C ALA A 72 -2.68 -8.33 13.39
N SER A 73 -1.44 -8.44 13.87
CA SER A 73 -0.69 -7.34 14.49
C SER A 73 0.07 -6.57 13.42
N TYR A 74 -0.60 -5.57 12.81
CA TYR A 74 0.04 -4.56 11.99
C TYR A 74 0.15 -3.27 12.78
N ASP A 75 1.26 -2.54 12.60
CA ASP A 75 1.50 -1.25 13.26
C ASP A 75 0.89 -0.08 12.49
N LEU A 76 0.73 -0.23 11.17
CA LEU A 76 0.03 0.72 10.31
C LEU A 76 -0.79 -0.02 9.25
N PHE A 77 -1.98 0.48 8.96
CA PHE A 77 -2.79 0.05 7.83
C PHE A 77 -3.02 1.22 6.86
N ALA A 78 -2.55 1.07 5.62
CA ALA A 78 -2.72 2.03 4.54
C ALA A 78 -3.66 1.44 3.47
N ALA A 79 -4.92 1.86 3.53
CA ALA A 79 -6.02 1.39 2.69
C ALA A 79 -6.14 2.21 1.40
N ALA A 80 -6.54 1.58 0.29
CA ALA A 80 -6.85 2.26 -0.96
C ALA A 80 -8.27 2.86 -1.00
N GLN A 81 -9.04 2.70 0.07
CA GLN A 81 -10.39 3.27 0.20
C GLN A 81 -10.70 3.51 1.68
N GLU A 82 -11.12 4.72 2.03
CA GLU A 82 -11.38 5.13 3.41
C GLU A 82 -12.50 4.32 4.10
N SER A 83 -13.49 3.87 3.34
CA SER A 83 -14.61 3.08 3.91
C SER A 83 -14.16 1.80 4.62
N TYR A 84 -13.00 1.25 4.31
CA TYR A 84 -12.43 0.10 5.03
C TYR A 84 -11.83 0.51 6.38
N ILE A 85 -11.27 1.71 6.47
CA ILE A 85 -10.84 2.29 7.74
C ILE A 85 -12.06 2.59 8.60
N ASP A 86 -13.16 3.14 8.01
CA ASP A 86 -14.41 3.41 8.71
C ASP A 86 -15.00 2.14 9.33
N GLN A 87 -15.03 1.04 8.57
CA GLN A 87 -15.51 -0.25 9.08
C GLN A 87 -14.70 -0.73 10.30
N LEU A 88 -13.37 -0.64 10.25
CA LEU A 88 -12.52 -1.02 11.39
C LEU A 88 -12.70 -0.07 12.58
N ASN A 89 -12.97 1.22 12.33
CA ASN A 89 -13.25 2.19 13.37
C ASN A 89 -14.58 1.88 14.09
N GLU A 90 -15.63 1.53 13.35
CA GLU A 90 -16.92 1.10 13.91
C GLU A 90 -16.80 -0.17 14.79
N GLU A 91 -15.75 -0.96 14.56
CA GLU A 91 -15.45 -2.20 15.30
C GLU A 91 -14.41 -1.98 16.43
N ASP A 92 -13.99 -0.73 16.70
CA ASP A 92 -12.95 -0.37 17.69
C ASP A 92 -11.59 -1.05 17.43
N LEU A 93 -11.27 -1.34 16.16
CA LEU A 93 -10.04 -2.04 15.75
C LEU A 93 -8.91 -1.12 15.30
N ILE A 94 -9.13 0.20 15.27
CA ILE A 94 -8.10 1.20 14.97
C ILE A 94 -8.12 2.32 16.02
N ASP A 95 -7.02 3.04 16.13
CA ASP A 95 -6.98 4.33 16.85
C ASP A 95 -7.53 5.44 15.94
N GLU A 96 -8.76 5.87 16.18
CA GLU A 96 -9.45 6.91 15.40
C GLU A 96 -8.63 8.21 15.30
N SER A 97 -7.85 8.54 16.32
CA SER A 97 -7.05 9.76 16.34
C SER A 97 -5.92 9.78 15.29
N THR A 98 -5.54 8.60 14.80
CA THR A 98 -4.50 8.41 13.78
C THR A 98 -5.05 8.35 12.36
N ARG A 99 -6.38 8.27 12.20
CA ARG A 99 -7.03 8.19 10.90
C ARG A 99 -6.78 9.46 10.08
N ARG A 100 -6.20 9.29 8.87
CA ARG A 100 -5.93 10.40 7.95
C ARG A 100 -6.13 9.98 6.50
N LEU A 101 -6.82 10.83 5.73
CA LEU A 101 -6.83 10.76 4.28
C LEU A 101 -5.47 11.27 3.76
N TYR A 102 -4.76 10.46 2.96
CA TYR A 102 -3.42 10.85 2.52
C TYR A 102 -3.29 11.05 1.02
N ALA A 103 -4.18 10.46 0.18
CA ALA A 103 -4.10 10.59 -1.25
C ALA A 103 -5.40 10.17 -1.96
N TYR A 104 -5.51 10.58 -3.23
CA TYR A 104 -6.46 9.99 -4.19
C TYR A 104 -5.70 9.19 -5.24
N GLY A 105 -6.18 7.97 -5.51
CA GLY A 105 -5.65 7.10 -6.56
C GLY A 105 -6.38 7.32 -7.89
N ARG A 106 -5.76 6.89 -8.99
CA ARG A 106 -6.32 6.92 -10.35
C ARG A 106 -6.22 5.56 -11.01
N ILE A 107 -7.17 5.23 -11.88
CA ILE A 107 -7.14 4.02 -12.71
C ILE A 107 -6.93 4.37 -14.17
N GLY A 108 -6.45 3.38 -14.92
CA GLY A 108 -6.31 3.47 -16.37
C GLY A 108 -6.11 2.10 -16.99
N PHE A 109 -6.15 2.06 -18.29
CA PHE A 109 -5.79 0.89 -19.07
C PHE A 109 -4.28 0.74 -19.13
N MET A 110 -3.81 -0.48 -18.92
CA MET A 110 -2.40 -0.85 -19.00
C MET A 110 -2.25 -2.02 -19.96
N TYR A 111 -1.38 -1.89 -20.98
CA TYR A 111 -1.25 -2.85 -22.06
C TYR A 111 0.14 -2.79 -22.69
N GLU A 112 0.51 -3.83 -23.45
CA GLU A 112 1.78 -3.87 -24.16
C GLU A 112 1.70 -3.17 -25.53
N GLY A 113 2.71 -2.40 -25.87
CA GLY A 113 2.86 -1.77 -27.19
C GLY A 113 2.14 -0.43 -27.32
N ASP A 114 1.81 -0.07 -28.55
CA ASP A 114 1.18 1.20 -28.94
C ASP A 114 -0.12 0.93 -29.69
N ILE A 115 -1.23 1.43 -29.18
CA ILE A 115 -2.54 1.38 -29.81
C ILE A 115 -2.84 2.76 -30.37
N PRO A 116 -2.95 2.93 -31.72
CA PRO A 116 -3.36 4.18 -32.29
C PRO A 116 -4.71 4.63 -31.69
N ASP A 117 -4.82 5.86 -31.26
CA ASP A 117 -5.98 6.44 -30.55
C ASP A 117 -6.16 5.97 -29.07
N GLY A 118 -5.22 5.12 -28.54
CA GLY A 118 -5.23 4.60 -27.19
C GLY A 118 -6.26 3.49 -26.96
N MET A 119 -6.25 2.94 -25.73
CA MET A 119 -7.23 1.93 -25.30
C MET A 119 -8.57 2.61 -25.02
N THR A 120 -9.65 2.11 -25.65
CA THR A 120 -11.00 2.63 -25.49
C THR A 120 -11.98 1.52 -25.09
N PRO A 121 -13.18 1.86 -24.57
CA PRO A 121 -14.23 0.88 -24.31
C PRO A 121 -14.58 0.03 -25.55
N ASP A 122 -14.65 0.65 -26.73
CA ASP A 122 -14.94 -0.06 -27.98
C ASP A 122 -13.83 -1.05 -28.35
N TYR A 123 -12.56 -0.72 -28.02
CA TYR A 123 -11.44 -1.60 -28.26
C TYR A 123 -11.49 -2.84 -27.35
N LEU A 124 -11.96 -2.69 -26.10
CA LEU A 124 -12.17 -3.84 -25.20
C LEU A 124 -13.19 -4.85 -25.75
N LEU A 125 -14.16 -4.38 -26.54
CA LEU A 125 -15.18 -5.24 -27.15
C LEU A 125 -14.69 -5.95 -28.42
N SER A 126 -13.56 -5.52 -28.99
CA SER A 126 -13.02 -6.11 -30.21
C SER A 126 -12.51 -7.55 -30.01
N ASP A 127 -12.33 -8.26 -31.13
CA ASP A 127 -11.73 -9.59 -31.13
C ASP A 127 -10.20 -9.57 -30.82
N GLU A 128 -9.59 -8.37 -30.80
CA GLU A 128 -8.16 -8.20 -30.48
C GLU A 128 -7.87 -8.30 -28.98
N VAL A 129 -8.89 -8.13 -28.12
CA VAL A 129 -8.81 -8.28 -26.67
C VAL A 129 -9.53 -9.56 -26.26
N GLU A 130 -8.78 -10.56 -25.81
CA GLU A 130 -9.33 -11.83 -25.34
C GLU A 130 -9.44 -11.87 -23.81
N GLN A 131 -8.48 -11.24 -23.08
CA GLN A 131 -8.41 -11.23 -21.62
C GLN A 131 -8.16 -9.83 -21.08
N ILE A 132 -8.99 -9.43 -20.12
CA ILE A 132 -8.92 -8.12 -19.41
C ILE A 132 -8.68 -8.40 -17.93
N ALA A 133 -7.54 -7.99 -17.41
CA ALA A 133 -7.23 -8.15 -16.00
C ALA A 133 -7.79 -6.98 -15.17
N ILE A 134 -8.53 -7.30 -14.12
CA ILE A 134 -8.92 -6.35 -13.07
C ILE A 134 -8.66 -6.95 -11.69
N ALA A 135 -8.41 -6.13 -10.68
CA ALA A 135 -8.39 -6.64 -9.31
C ALA A 135 -9.79 -7.12 -8.91
N ASN A 136 -9.89 -8.11 -8.03
CA ASN A 136 -11.18 -8.68 -7.65
C ASN A 136 -12.08 -7.62 -6.95
N PRO A 137 -13.21 -7.21 -7.55
CA PRO A 137 -14.08 -6.16 -7.01
C PRO A 137 -14.67 -6.47 -5.64
N SER A 138 -14.69 -7.75 -5.23
CA SER A 138 -15.28 -8.14 -3.94
C SER A 138 -14.49 -7.65 -2.72
N HIS A 139 -13.19 -7.33 -2.90
CA HIS A 139 -12.31 -6.93 -1.80
C HIS A 139 -11.20 -5.94 -2.19
N ALA A 140 -11.08 -5.58 -3.47
CA ALA A 140 -10.06 -4.64 -3.94
C ALA A 140 -10.72 -3.34 -4.44
N PRO A 141 -10.44 -2.18 -3.80
CA PRO A 141 -11.01 -0.88 -4.20
C PRO A 141 -10.76 -0.52 -5.67
N TYR A 142 -9.57 -0.76 -6.17
CA TYR A 142 -9.23 -0.54 -7.58
C TYR A 142 -10.04 -1.45 -8.53
N GLY A 143 -10.37 -2.67 -8.09
CA GLY A 143 -11.27 -3.57 -8.82
C GLY A 143 -12.71 -3.08 -8.82
N MET A 144 -13.17 -2.50 -7.69
CA MET A 144 -14.49 -1.84 -7.63
C MET A 144 -14.55 -0.64 -8.58
N ALA A 145 -13.53 0.20 -8.60
CA ALA A 145 -13.45 1.33 -9.53
C ALA A 145 -13.44 0.88 -11.00
N ALA A 146 -12.69 -0.18 -11.33
CA ALA A 146 -12.67 -0.77 -12.66
C ALA A 146 -14.06 -1.28 -13.07
N ARG A 147 -14.75 -1.99 -12.16
CA ARG A 147 -16.13 -2.45 -12.39
C ARG A 147 -17.08 -1.29 -12.61
N GLN A 148 -17.04 -0.26 -11.78
CA GLN A 148 -17.90 0.92 -11.90
C GLN A 148 -17.69 1.64 -13.23
N ALA A 149 -16.46 1.78 -13.70
CA ALA A 149 -16.14 2.36 -14.99
C ALA A 149 -16.75 1.53 -16.14
N LEU A 150 -16.58 0.20 -16.12
CA LEU A 150 -17.15 -0.70 -17.13
C LEU A 150 -18.69 -0.70 -17.10
N GLU A 151 -19.31 -0.61 -15.92
CA GLU A 151 -20.78 -0.48 -15.74
C GLU A 151 -21.25 0.90 -16.25
N THR A 152 -20.52 1.99 -16.00
CA THR A 152 -20.86 3.33 -16.46
C THR A 152 -20.77 3.44 -17.99
N TRP A 153 -19.81 2.77 -18.62
CA TRP A 153 -19.77 2.62 -20.09
C TRP A 153 -20.84 1.69 -20.64
N GLY A 154 -21.53 0.90 -19.79
CA GLY A 154 -22.56 -0.04 -20.18
C GLY A 154 -22.04 -1.32 -20.82
N ILE A 155 -20.77 -1.66 -20.65
CA ILE A 155 -20.10 -2.81 -21.29
C ILE A 155 -19.72 -3.94 -20.32
N TRP A 156 -20.04 -3.81 -19.02
CA TRP A 156 -19.66 -4.82 -18.02
C TRP A 156 -20.10 -6.24 -18.40
N GLU A 157 -21.38 -6.40 -18.77
CA GLU A 157 -21.93 -7.73 -19.13
C GLU A 157 -21.31 -8.27 -20.44
N GLU A 158 -20.89 -7.37 -21.35
CA GLU A 158 -20.32 -7.76 -22.63
C GLU A 158 -18.86 -8.23 -22.51
N VAL A 159 -18.12 -7.71 -21.52
CA VAL A 159 -16.73 -8.09 -21.27
C VAL A 159 -16.58 -9.12 -20.16
N GLU A 160 -17.65 -9.52 -19.46
CA GLU A 160 -17.59 -10.40 -18.29
C GLU A 160 -16.84 -11.72 -18.57
N ASP A 161 -17.07 -12.32 -19.73
CA ASP A 161 -16.40 -13.56 -20.16
C ASP A 161 -14.90 -13.37 -20.48
N LYS A 162 -14.45 -12.13 -20.68
CA LYS A 162 -13.05 -11.74 -20.90
C LYS A 162 -12.29 -11.41 -19.61
N LEU A 163 -13.02 -11.24 -18.48
CA LEU A 163 -12.41 -10.77 -17.24
C LEU A 163 -11.59 -11.86 -16.54
N VAL A 164 -10.37 -11.51 -16.17
CA VAL A 164 -9.53 -12.27 -15.25
C VAL A 164 -9.28 -11.46 -13.98
N PHE A 165 -9.51 -12.10 -12.83
CA PHE A 165 -9.45 -11.42 -11.54
C PHE A 165 -8.12 -11.66 -10.84
N GLY A 166 -7.41 -10.57 -10.51
CA GLY A 166 -6.26 -10.58 -9.63
C GLY A 166 -6.66 -10.46 -8.16
N ASP A 167 -5.93 -11.10 -7.25
CA ASP A 167 -6.16 -10.97 -5.82
C ASP A 167 -5.94 -9.54 -5.31
N ASN A 168 -5.16 -8.74 -6.04
CA ASN A 168 -4.87 -7.34 -5.76
C ASN A 168 -4.50 -6.60 -7.04
N ILE A 169 -4.37 -5.26 -6.96
CA ILE A 169 -4.14 -4.44 -8.16
C ILE A 169 -2.77 -4.67 -8.81
N ARG A 170 -1.74 -5.04 -8.05
CA ARG A 170 -0.41 -5.32 -8.61
C ARG A 170 -0.40 -6.59 -9.46
N GLN A 171 -1.22 -7.58 -9.11
CA GLN A 171 -1.32 -8.82 -9.89
C GLN A 171 -1.91 -8.57 -11.28
N THR A 172 -2.74 -7.54 -11.47
CA THR A 172 -3.26 -7.21 -12.81
C THR A 172 -2.16 -6.78 -13.77
N VAL A 173 -1.18 -6.02 -13.28
CA VAL A 173 0.03 -5.65 -14.05
C VAL A 173 0.82 -6.91 -14.44
N GLN A 174 1.03 -7.82 -13.48
CA GLN A 174 1.75 -9.06 -13.72
C GLN A 174 1.07 -9.96 -14.78
N TYR A 175 -0.26 -9.93 -14.86
CA TYR A 175 -0.98 -10.67 -15.91
C TYR A 175 -0.67 -10.13 -17.31
N VAL A 176 -0.60 -8.80 -17.47
CA VAL A 176 -0.22 -8.20 -18.76
C VAL A 176 1.26 -8.47 -19.06
N GLU A 177 2.16 -8.22 -18.12
CA GLU A 177 3.61 -8.46 -18.29
C GLU A 177 3.95 -9.90 -18.64
N SER A 178 3.15 -10.87 -18.18
CA SER A 178 3.35 -12.29 -18.45
C SER A 178 2.56 -12.80 -19.67
N GLY A 179 1.80 -11.93 -20.36
CA GLY A 179 0.96 -12.31 -21.49
C GLY A 179 -0.26 -13.16 -21.11
N ASN A 180 -0.68 -13.14 -19.84
CA ASN A 180 -1.90 -13.80 -19.36
C ASN A 180 -3.14 -12.89 -19.46
N ALA A 181 -2.96 -11.65 -19.83
CA ALA A 181 -4.02 -10.71 -20.20
C ALA A 181 -3.48 -9.75 -21.28
N ASP A 182 -4.35 -9.33 -22.20
CA ASP A 182 -4.00 -8.38 -23.25
C ASP A 182 -3.96 -6.96 -22.71
N THR A 183 -4.81 -6.68 -21.72
CA THR A 183 -4.87 -5.39 -21.03
C THR A 183 -5.29 -5.58 -19.59
N ALA A 184 -5.04 -4.55 -18.77
CA ALA A 184 -5.56 -4.47 -17.42
C ALA A 184 -6.20 -3.10 -17.17
N ILE A 185 -7.22 -3.05 -16.32
CA ILE A 185 -7.59 -1.80 -15.66
C ILE A 185 -6.85 -1.78 -14.32
N SER A 186 -5.85 -0.92 -14.23
CA SER A 186 -4.87 -0.92 -13.13
C SER A 186 -4.65 0.49 -12.55
N ALA A 187 -3.84 0.57 -11.50
CA ALA A 187 -3.51 1.82 -10.83
C ALA A 187 -2.46 2.62 -11.63
N LEU A 188 -2.67 3.94 -11.77
CA LEU A 188 -1.68 4.84 -12.35
C LEU A 188 -0.31 4.70 -11.65
N ALA A 189 -0.31 4.59 -10.33
CA ALA A 189 0.93 4.48 -9.54
C ALA A 189 1.79 3.27 -9.90
N LEU A 190 1.23 2.23 -10.51
CA LEU A 190 1.98 1.05 -10.96
C LEU A 190 2.52 1.19 -12.39
N SER A 191 2.14 2.23 -13.13
CA SER A 191 2.61 2.43 -14.50
C SER A 191 4.02 3.03 -14.60
N TYR A 192 4.52 3.63 -13.53
CA TYR A 192 5.82 4.35 -13.54
C TYR A 192 7.04 3.43 -13.61
N GLU A 193 6.90 2.19 -13.12
CA GLU A 193 8.01 1.22 -13.05
C GLU A 193 7.79 0.00 -13.97
N THR A 194 7.08 0.20 -15.07
CA THR A 194 6.83 -0.82 -16.10
C THR A 194 7.08 -0.27 -17.50
N ASN A 195 7.25 -1.15 -18.47
CA ASN A 195 7.34 -0.79 -19.90
C ASN A 195 5.97 -0.81 -20.60
N LEU A 196 4.89 -1.03 -19.88
CA LEU A 196 3.54 -1.04 -20.42
C LEU A 196 3.05 0.37 -20.72
N SER A 197 2.25 0.51 -21.76
CA SER A 197 1.52 1.75 -22.06
C SER A 197 0.39 1.95 -21.05
N PHE A 198 0.05 3.21 -20.78
CA PHE A 198 -0.99 3.55 -19.82
C PHE A 198 -1.89 4.68 -20.36
N ASP A 199 -3.18 4.40 -20.43
CA ASP A 199 -4.22 5.36 -20.79
C ASP A 199 -5.16 5.62 -19.61
N LEU A 200 -5.17 6.86 -19.14
CA LEU A 200 -5.95 7.26 -17.97
C LEU A 200 -7.47 7.14 -18.21
N ILE A 201 -8.19 6.56 -17.27
CA ILE A 201 -9.66 6.54 -17.24
C ILE A 201 -10.16 7.79 -16.52
N ASP A 202 -11.25 8.40 -17.06
CA ASP A 202 -11.87 9.58 -16.47
C ASP A 202 -12.41 9.26 -15.07
N GLU A 203 -12.03 10.07 -14.08
CA GLU A 203 -12.38 9.88 -12.66
C GLU A 203 -13.89 10.00 -12.39
N THR A 204 -14.66 10.59 -13.31
CA THR A 204 -16.12 10.69 -13.17
C THR A 204 -16.85 9.39 -13.43
N LEU A 205 -16.14 8.36 -13.91
CA LEU A 205 -16.71 7.05 -14.26
C LEU A 205 -16.77 6.08 -13.08
N HIS A 206 -16.16 6.43 -11.97
CA HIS A 206 -16.15 5.62 -10.74
C HIS A 206 -16.13 6.50 -9.49
N GLU A 207 -16.42 5.92 -8.33
CA GLU A 207 -16.24 6.61 -7.06
C GLU A 207 -14.77 6.96 -6.81
N PRO A 208 -14.48 8.10 -6.15
CA PRO A 208 -13.11 8.49 -5.83
C PRO A 208 -12.39 7.40 -5.02
N LEU A 209 -11.16 7.09 -5.40
CA LEU A 209 -10.28 6.20 -4.63
C LEU A 209 -9.59 7.01 -3.51
N ALA A 210 -10.38 7.40 -2.51
CA ALA A 210 -9.95 8.16 -1.35
C ALA A 210 -9.16 7.24 -0.40
N GLN A 211 -7.84 7.37 -0.40
CA GLN A 211 -6.93 6.49 0.32
C GLN A 211 -6.66 7.01 1.72
N SER A 212 -6.94 6.19 2.71
CA SER A 212 -6.83 6.55 4.13
C SER A 212 -5.96 5.55 4.87
N LEU A 213 -5.32 6.01 5.96
CA LEU A 213 -4.52 5.18 6.84
C LEU A 213 -4.96 5.35 8.30
N ALA A 214 -4.63 4.36 9.12
CA ALA A 214 -4.77 4.40 10.57
C ALA A 214 -3.87 3.36 11.25
N VAL A 215 -3.62 3.54 12.55
CA VAL A 215 -2.92 2.59 13.41
C VAL A 215 -3.92 1.57 13.95
N PRO A 216 -3.77 0.25 13.65
CA PRO A 216 -4.58 -0.80 14.26
C PRO A 216 -4.31 -0.90 15.78
N THR A 217 -5.37 -1.16 16.57
CA THR A 217 -5.27 -1.29 18.03
C THR A 217 -4.43 -2.50 18.49
N ALA A 218 -4.21 -3.47 17.62
CA ALA A 218 -3.36 -4.65 17.86
C ALA A 218 -1.88 -4.42 17.51
N GLY A 219 -1.50 -3.22 17.01
CA GLY A 219 -0.12 -2.86 16.69
C GLY A 219 0.76 -2.81 17.95
N GLU A 220 2.02 -3.20 17.80
CA GLU A 220 2.98 -3.27 18.90
C GLU A 220 3.84 -2.00 19.00
N HIS A 221 3.95 -1.23 17.89
CA HIS A 221 4.81 -0.04 17.75
C HIS A 221 4.04 1.22 17.33
N PRO A 222 3.04 1.67 18.13
CA PRO A 222 2.18 2.79 17.75
C PRO A 222 2.93 4.14 17.67
N GLU A 223 4.02 4.31 18.43
CA GLU A 223 4.82 5.55 18.41
C GLU A 223 5.62 5.68 17.11
N GLU A 224 6.24 4.59 16.66
CA GLU A 224 6.98 4.52 15.40
C GLU A 224 6.04 4.60 14.18
N ALA A 225 4.87 3.96 14.29
CA ALA A 225 3.82 4.08 13.26
C ALA A 225 3.34 5.53 13.12
N ALA A 226 3.17 6.26 14.23
CA ALA A 226 2.84 7.69 14.21
C ALA A 226 3.95 8.53 13.53
N GLN A 227 5.22 8.20 13.76
CA GLN A 227 6.34 8.87 13.09
C GLN A 227 6.32 8.61 11.58
N LEU A 228 6.03 7.38 11.15
CA LEU A 228 5.88 7.06 9.72
C LEU A 228 4.69 7.81 9.11
N ILE A 229 3.58 7.95 9.82
CA ILE A 229 2.45 8.79 9.38
C ILE A 229 2.92 10.23 9.15
N GLU A 230 3.60 10.85 10.10
CA GLU A 230 4.11 12.21 9.95
C GLU A 230 5.11 12.32 8.78
N PHE A 231 5.93 11.30 8.54
CA PHE A 231 6.83 11.27 7.39
C PHE A 231 6.05 11.22 6.06
N ILE A 232 5.01 10.39 5.94
CA ILE A 232 4.14 10.33 4.74
C ILE A 232 3.53 11.71 4.44
N PHE A 233 3.15 12.48 5.46
CA PHE A 233 2.59 13.83 5.33
C PHE A 233 3.63 14.95 5.26
N SER A 234 4.91 14.66 5.39
CA SER A 234 6.00 15.63 5.20
C SER A 234 6.13 16.07 3.74
N GLU A 235 6.92 17.11 3.47
CA GLU A 235 7.25 17.54 2.10
C GLU A 235 7.91 16.40 1.30
N ALA A 236 8.80 15.63 1.94
CA ALA A 236 9.46 14.49 1.29
C ALA A 236 8.47 13.38 0.93
N GLY A 237 7.63 12.94 1.89
CA GLY A 237 6.63 11.91 1.66
C GLY A 237 5.60 12.31 0.60
N ARG A 238 5.09 13.55 0.64
CA ARG A 238 4.16 14.08 -0.38
C ARG A 238 4.82 14.10 -1.77
N THR A 239 6.07 14.56 -1.86
CA THR A 239 6.81 14.58 -3.13
C THR A 239 6.95 13.19 -3.72
N ILE A 240 7.25 12.17 -2.91
CA ILE A 240 7.30 10.78 -3.37
C ILE A 240 5.92 10.35 -3.87
N MET A 241 4.85 10.56 -3.09
CA MET A 241 3.49 10.17 -3.48
C MET A 241 3.07 10.82 -4.82
N GLU A 242 3.33 12.11 -4.99
CA GLU A 242 3.02 12.85 -6.23
C GLU A 242 3.83 12.33 -7.42
N SER A 243 5.09 11.93 -7.23
CA SER A 243 5.95 11.38 -8.28
C SER A 243 5.41 10.08 -8.88
N TYR A 244 4.62 9.32 -8.09
CA TYR A 244 3.89 8.13 -8.52
C TYR A 244 2.43 8.41 -8.89
N GLY A 245 2.06 9.68 -9.13
CA GLY A 245 0.75 10.07 -9.66
C GLY A 245 -0.40 10.01 -8.64
N PHE A 246 -0.10 9.97 -7.36
CA PHE A 246 -1.10 10.20 -6.32
C PHE A 246 -1.41 11.69 -6.20
N THR A 247 -2.69 12.02 -6.04
CA THR A 247 -3.12 13.40 -5.81
C THR A 247 -3.31 13.59 -4.31
N PRO A 248 -2.65 14.58 -3.67
CA PRO A 248 -2.89 14.88 -2.26
C PRO A 248 -4.33 15.37 -2.05
N PRO A 249 -4.93 15.17 -0.87
CA PRO A 249 -6.18 15.82 -0.53
C PRO A 249 -6.00 17.34 -0.50
N ASP A 250 -7.09 18.07 -0.80
CA ASP A 250 -7.10 19.54 -0.68
C ASP A 250 -6.74 19.94 0.75
N GLU A 251 -5.88 20.94 0.90
CA GLU A 251 -5.58 21.52 2.22
C GLU A 251 -6.79 22.37 2.67
N ASP A 252 -7.48 21.95 3.76
CA ASP A 252 -8.56 22.72 4.40
C ASP A 252 -8.04 23.95 5.17
#